data_26feb4b6b7010732b1fda488765c44c0
#
_entry.id   26feb4b6b7010732b1fda488765c44c0
#
_cell.length_a   1.000
_cell.length_b   1.000
_cell.length_c   1.000
_cell.angle_alpha   90.00
_cell.angle_beta   90.00
_cell.angle_gamma   90.00
#
_symmetry.space_group_name_H-M   'P 1'
#
loop_
_entity.id
_entity.type
_entity.pdbx_description
1 polymer ?
#
loop_
_entity_poly.entity_id
_entity_poly.type
_entity_poly.pdbx_seq_one_letter_code
_entity_poly.pdbx_strand_id
1 'polypeptide(L)'
;MDTAISAKELTKWFGEGDLRTYAVKEVSFDAYFGEILFVVGPSGSGKTTLLSMISGILRPDSGTVNVDHVDIWSLTPDQIAEFRLNKVGFVFQDYHLFPRLTTAENVAIPLILKKKDWNESIRDAEHYLDVVGLKNKAQLAPVKLSGGEQQRVAIARALVAQPDLLIFDEPTASLDGDTGRRIMEFVKNRILNDSRCILIVTHDSRIFEYADRIMRMEDGKTVGIEKRADH
;
A
#
# COMPACT_ATOMS: atom_id res chain seq x y z
N MET A 1 3.67 -15.06 15.26
CA MET A 1 3.79 -14.09 14.17
C MET A 1 4.23 -12.77 14.76
N ASP A 2 5.22 -12.16 14.16
CA ASP A 2 5.73 -10.86 14.62
C ASP A 2 4.82 -9.74 14.11
N THR A 3 4.52 -8.75 14.97
CA THR A 3 3.56 -7.69 14.67
C THR A 3 4.21 -6.61 13.81
N ALA A 4 3.72 -6.42 12.60
CA ALA A 4 4.18 -5.38 11.68
C ALA A 4 3.45 -4.05 11.92
N ILE A 5 2.13 -4.11 12.16
CA ILE A 5 1.28 -2.95 12.42
C ILE A 5 0.45 -3.23 13.67
N SER A 6 0.42 -2.28 14.60
CA SER A 6 -0.55 -2.27 15.70
C SER A 6 -1.25 -0.92 15.75
N ALA A 7 -2.52 -0.91 15.43
CA ALA A 7 -3.40 0.24 15.46
C ALA A 7 -4.34 0.12 16.67
N LYS A 8 -4.43 1.19 17.48
CA LYS A 8 -5.28 1.20 18.68
C LYS A 8 -6.16 2.44 18.71
N GLU A 9 -7.47 2.23 18.75
CA GLU A 9 -8.51 3.25 18.93
C GLU A 9 -8.39 4.42 17.93
N LEU A 10 -7.96 4.11 16.68
CA LEU A 10 -7.75 5.11 15.66
C LEU A 10 -9.05 5.83 15.33
N THR A 11 -9.02 7.14 15.41
CA THR A 11 -10.15 7.99 15.06
C THR A 11 -9.71 9.13 14.16
N LYS A 12 -10.50 9.38 13.11
CA LYS A 12 -10.35 10.52 12.21
C LYS A 12 -11.70 11.09 11.85
N TRP A 13 -11.84 12.39 12.02
CA TRP A 13 -13.02 13.14 11.56
C TRP A 13 -12.61 14.26 10.62
N PHE A 14 -13.57 14.71 9.83
CA PHE A 14 -13.48 15.90 8.98
C PHE A 14 -14.65 16.83 9.28
N GLY A 15 -14.50 18.13 8.98
CA GLY A 15 -15.47 19.17 9.31
C GLY A 15 -15.29 19.73 10.72
N GLU A 16 -16.08 20.74 11.07
CA GLU A 16 -16.04 21.44 12.35
C GLU A 16 -17.42 21.49 13.00
N GLY A 17 -17.47 21.57 14.32
CA GLY A 17 -18.70 21.67 15.11
C GLY A 17 -19.70 20.56 14.80
N ASP A 18 -20.95 20.93 14.52
CA ASP A 18 -22.05 20.00 14.24
C ASP A 18 -21.95 19.33 12.84
N LEU A 19 -21.05 19.80 11.97
CA LEU A 19 -20.78 19.22 10.65
C LEU A 19 -19.67 18.17 10.68
N ARG A 20 -19.21 17.78 11.86
CA ARG A 20 -18.15 16.79 12.04
C ARG A 20 -18.62 15.40 11.60
N THR A 21 -17.88 14.82 10.65
CA THR A 21 -18.14 13.46 10.13
C THR A 21 -16.96 12.57 10.44
N TYR A 22 -17.20 11.43 11.07
CA TYR A 22 -16.17 10.43 11.36
C TYR A 22 -15.90 9.60 10.11
N ALA A 23 -14.68 9.68 9.60
CA ALA A 23 -14.21 8.80 8.53
C ALA A 23 -13.66 7.48 9.09
N VAL A 24 -13.04 7.52 10.28
CA VAL A 24 -12.60 6.34 11.04
C VAL A 24 -12.94 6.59 12.51
N LYS A 25 -13.50 5.60 13.20
CA LYS A 25 -13.98 5.72 14.58
C LYS A 25 -13.55 4.52 15.41
N GLU A 26 -12.59 4.74 16.33
CA GLU A 26 -12.13 3.76 17.33
C GLU A 26 -11.69 2.42 16.71
N VAL A 27 -11.05 2.47 15.52
CA VAL A 27 -10.56 1.27 14.83
C VAL A 27 -9.31 0.73 15.52
N SER A 28 -9.35 -0.55 15.87
CA SER A 28 -8.20 -1.27 16.44
C SER A 28 -7.98 -2.57 15.70
N PHE A 29 -6.72 -2.85 15.31
CA PHE A 29 -6.31 -4.12 14.72
C PHE A 29 -4.79 -4.28 14.76
N ASP A 30 -4.34 -5.53 14.60
CA ASP A 30 -2.95 -5.87 14.36
C ASP A 30 -2.82 -6.52 12.97
N ALA A 31 -1.69 -6.25 12.28
CA ALA A 31 -1.25 -6.96 11.09
C ALA A 31 0.17 -7.49 11.32
N TYR A 32 0.52 -8.60 10.66
CA TYR A 32 1.74 -9.34 10.97
C TYR A 32 2.68 -9.39 9.77
N PHE A 33 3.96 -9.57 10.04
CA PHE A 33 4.91 -9.92 8.99
C PHE A 33 4.57 -11.30 8.42
N GLY A 34 4.75 -11.46 7.12
CA GLY A 34 4.45 -12.69 6.39
C GLY A 34 2.97 -12.86 6.03
N GLU A 35 2.10 -11.83 6.24
CA GLU A 35 0.68 -11.93 5.87
C GLU A 35 0.23 -10.90 4.84
N ILE A 36 -0.86 -11.23 4.15
CA ILE A 36 -1.67 -10.32 3.37
C ILE A 36 -2.98 -10.07 4.12
N LEU A 37 -3.13 -8.87 4.70
CA LEU A 37 -4.37 -8.43 5.33
C LEU A 37 -5.19 -7.61 4.34
N PHE A 38 -6.42 -8.08 4.03
CA PHE A 38 -7.39 -7.28 3.27
C PHE A 38 -8.24 -6.44 4.20
N VAL A 39 -8.46 -5.19 3.80
CA VAL A 39 -9.42 -4.28 4.41
C VAL A 39 -10.55 -4.08 3.41
N VAL A 40 -11.72 -4.62 3.71
CA VAL A 40 -12.86 -4.63 2.79
C VAL A 40 -14.05 -3.86 3.38
N GLY A 41 -14.92 -3.37 2.51
CA GLY A 41 -16.11 -2.63 2.91
C GLY A 41 -16.63 -1.74 1.79
N PRO A 42 -17.83 -1.17 1.94
CA PRO A 42 -18.44 -0.30 0.92
C PRO A 42 -17.61 0.96 0.67
N SER A 43 -17.89 1.65 -0.43
CA SER A 43 -17.32 2.98 -0.67
C SER A 43 -17.70 3.94 0.47
N GLY A 44 -16.76 4.77 0.90
CA GLY A 44 -16.99 5.70 2.03
C GLY A 44 -16.85 5.07 3.42
N SER A 45 -16.56 3.77 3.57
CA SER A 45 -16.39 3.14 4.90
C SER A 45 -15.09 3.51 5.65
N GLY A 46 -14.26 4.40 5.11
CA GLY A 46 -13.05 4.92 5.79
C GLY A 46 -11.74 4.18 5.46
N LYS A 47 -11.74 3.20 4.55
CA LYS A 47 -10.57 2.37 4.22
C LYS A 47 -9.35 3.17 3.77
N THR A 48 -9.49 4.05 2.77
CA THR A 48 -8.40 4.91 2.29
C THR A 48 -7.91 5.88 3.37
N THR A 49 -8.80 6.37 4.23
CA THR A 49 -8.44 7.19 5.39
C THR A 49 -7.60 6.38 6.38
N LEU A 50 -7.99 5.13 6.66
CA LEU A 50 -7.23 4.23 7.51
C LEU A 50 -5.82 3.95 6.95
N LEU A 51 -5.72 3.63 5.64
CA LEU A 51 -4.42 3.46 4.97
C LEU A 51 -3.54 4.71 5.08
N SER A 52 -4.14 5.88 4.89
CA SER A 52 -3.42 7.16 4.98
C SER A 52 -2.88 7.41 6.40
N MET A 53 -3.59 6.99 7.44
CA MET A 53 -3.11 7.08 8.83
C MET A 53 -1.96 6.11 9.11
N ILE A 54 -2.07 4.87 8.63
CA ILE A 54 -1.05 3.83 8.84
C ILE A 54 0.24 4.15 8.08
N SER A 55 0.12 4.73 6.88
CA SER A 55 1.27 5.09 6.04
C SER A 55 1.97 6.39 6.45
N GLY A 56 1.50 7.10 7.49
CA GLY A 56 2.09 8.38 7.89
C GLY A 56 1.75 9.56 6.96
N ILE A 57 0.68 9.46 6.17
CA ILE A 57 0.20 10.54 5.29
C ILE A 57 -0.78 11.46 6.02
N LEU A 58 -1.69 10.88 6.79
CA LEU A 58 -2.76 11.61 7.49
C LEU A 58 -2.70 11.32 8.98
N ARG A 59 -2.49 12.36 9.79
CA ARG A 59 -2.45 12.21 11.26
C ARG A 59 -3.85 11.88 11.79
N PRO A 60 -4.00 10.84 12.64
CA PRO A 60 -5.25 10.60 13.36
C PRO A 60 -5.54 11.73 14.34
N ASP A 61 -6.81 11.92 14.67
CA ASP A 61 -7.23 12.88 15.71
C ASP A 61 -7.09 12.26 17.10
N SER A 62 -7.19 10.91 17.20
CA SER A 62 -6.87 10.15 18.42
C SER A 62 -6.46 8.71 18.07
N GLY A 63 -5.90 8.02 19.06
CA GLY A 63 -5.36 6.66 18.92
C GLY A 63 -3.88 6.65 18.54
N THR A 64 -3.32 5.44 18.40
CA THR A 64 -1.89 5.23 18.11
C THR A 64 -1.69 4.28 16.93
N VAL A 65 -0.64 4.49 16.16
CA VAL A 65 -0.19 3.60 15.08
C VAL A 65 1.26 3.24 15.33
N ASN A 66 1.50 1.98 15.67
CA ASN A 66 2.84 1.43 15.72
C ASN A 66 3.11 0.61 14.46
N VAL A 67 4.20 0.91 13.78
CA VAL A 67 4.71 0.13 12.65
C VAL A 67 6.12 -0.30 12.99
N ASP A 68 6.37 -1.60 12.95
CA ASP A 68 7.67 -2.18 13.34
C ASP A 68 8.13 -1.64 14.71
N HIS A 69 7.21 -1.68 15.71
CA HIS A 69 7.38 -1.21 17.09
C HIS A 69 7.60 0.31 17.26
N VAL A 70 7.49 1.12 16.22
CA VAL A 70 7.64 2.58 16.26
C VAL A 70 6.27 3.25 16.21
N ASP A 71 5.92 4.06 17.21
CA ASP A 71 4.76 4.97 17.12
C ASP A 71 5.07 6.08 16.10
N ILE A 72 4.54 5.93 14.89
CA ILE A 72 4.85 6.84 13.77
C ILE A 72 4.34 8.26 14.00
N TRP A 73 3.35 8.46 14.86
CA TRP A 73 2.79 9.77 15.12
C TRP A 73 3.45 10.50 16.29
N SER A 74 4.38 9.84 16.99
CA SER A 74 5.32 10.49 17.94
C SER A 74 6.53 11.12 17.22
N LEU A 75 6.77 10.78 15.95
CA LEU A 75 7.87 11.26 15.15
C LEU A 75 7.66 12.71 14.69
N THR A 76 8.77 13.42 14.44
CA THR A 76 8.75 14.73 13.78
C THR A 76 8.32 14.60 12.30
N PRO A 77 7.88 15.69 11.63
CA PRO A 77 7.51 15.64 10.21
C PRO A 77 8.61 15.09 9.30
N ASP A 78 9.88 15.44 9.55
CA ASP A 78 11.02 14.95 8.78
C ASP A 78 11.24 13.45 9.00
N GLN A 79 11.14 12.99 10.25
CA GLN A 79 11.24 11.56 10.58
C GLN A 79 10.07 10.74 9.99
N ILE A 80 8.85 11.30 9.93
CA ILE A 80 7.71 10.66 9.25
C ILE A 80 7.99 10.55 7.74
N ALA A 81 8.57 11.59 7.12
CA ALA A 81 8.94 11.55 5.71
C ALA A 81 10.02 10.48 5.44
N GLU A 82 11.03 10.39 6.31
CA GLU A 82 12.05 9.36 6.26
C GLU A 82 11.48 7.96 6.48
N PHE A 83 10.58 7.80 7.45
CA PHE A 83 9.84 6.56 7.70
C PHE A 83 9.09 6.10 6.43
N ARG A 84 8.30 7.00 5.81
CA ARG A 84 7.60 6.66 4.57
C ARG A 84 8.55 6.22 3.47
N LEU A 85 9.66 6.94 3.30
CA LEU A 85 10.63 6.67 2.24
C LEU A 85 11.33 5.32 2.42
N ASN A 86 11.57 4.90 3.68
CA ASN A 86 12.35 3.71 3.99
C ASN A 86 11.50 2.47 4.26
N LYS A 87 10.33 2.63 4.87
CA LYS A 87 9.54 1.52 5.43
C LYS A 87 8.24 1.25 4.67
N VAL A 88 7.73 2.20 3.88
CA VAL A 88 6.42 2.09 3.25
C VAL A 88 6.51 2.13 1.73
N GLY A 89 6.01 1.09 1.07
CA GLY A 89 5.70 1.12 -0.36
C GLY A 89 4.21 1.30 -0.55
N PHE A 90 3.80 2.36 -1.25
CA PHE A 90 2.39 2.65 -1.48
C PHE A 90 2.05 2.54 -2.97
N VAL A 91 1.00 1.76 -3.28
CA VAL A 91 0.44 1.60 -4.62
C VAL A 91 -0.97 2.18 -4.62
N PHE A 92 -1.15 3.30 -5.30
CA PHE A 92 -2.41 4.03 -5.41
C PHE A 92 -3.32 3.44 -6.48
N GLN A 93 -4.62 3.62 -6.34
CA GLN A 93 -5.64 3.19 -7.30
C GLN A 93 -5.38 3.71 -8.73
N ASP A 94 -5.02 5.00 -8.85
CA ASP A 94 -4.74 5.66 -10.13
C ASP A 94 -3.25 5.61 -10.51
N TYR A 95 -2.49 4.68 -9.90
CA TYR A 95 -1.05 4.47 -10.12
C TYR A 95 -0.16 5.67 -9.79
N HIS A 96 -0.61 6.90 -9.97
CA HIS A 96 0.12 8.16 -9.80
C HIS A 96 1.52 8.13 -10.43
N LEU A 97 1.59 7.66 -11.68
CA LEU A 97 2.83 7.69 -12.45
C LEU A 97 3.04 9.09 -13.04
N PHE A 98 4.28 9.54 -13.08
CA PHE A 98 4.65 10.80 -13.69
C PHE A 98 4.68 10.64 -15.22
N PRO A 99 3.77 11.29 -15.97
CA PRO A 99 3.59 10.99 -17.40
C PRO A 99 4.74 11.46 -18.29
N ARG A 100 5.57 12.39 -17.79
CA ARG A 100 6.73 12.93 -18.51
C ARG A 100 8.03 12.16 -18.24
N LEU A 101 8.04 11.27 -17.26
CA LEU A 101 9.16 10.41 -16.94
C LEU A 101 9.01 9.07 -17.68
N THR A 102 10.12 8.46 -17.99
CA THR A 102 10.13 7.06 -18.44
C THR A 102 9.66 6.12 -17.34
N THR A 103 9.39 4.89 -17.70
CA THR A 103 9.01 3.84 -16.77
C THR A 103 10.13 3.60 -15.74
N ALA A 104 11.39 3.53 -16.18
CA ALA A 104 12.54 3.37 -15.27
C ALA A 104 12.71 4.57 -14.33
N GLU A 105 12.56 5.80 -14.84
CA GLU A 105 12.62 7.01 -14.01
C GLU A 105 11.50 7.05 -12.97
N ASN A 106 10.27 6.64 -13.32
CA ASN A 106 9.18 6.51 -12.36
C ASN A 106 9.53 5.56 -11.21
N VAL A 107 10.11 4.40 -11.53
CA VAL A 107 10.52 3.41 -10.52
C VAL A 107 11.70 3.91 -9.69
N ALA A 108 12.64 4.67 -10.27
CA ALA A 108 13.83 5.18 -9.59
C ALA A 108 13.55 6.28 -8.55
N ILE A 109 12.38 6.95 -8.60
CA ILE A 109 12.06 8.11 -7.72
C ILE A 109 12.39 7.86 -6.24
N PRO A 110 11.98 6.75 -5.60
CA PRO A 110 12.28 6.53 -4.18
C PRO A 110 13.78 6.48 -3.89
N LEU A 111 14.59 5.93 -4.80
CA LEU A 111 16.04 5.83 -4.64
C LEU A 111 16.71 7.21 -4.79
N ILE A 112 16.24 8.02 -5.74
CA ILE A 112 16.69 9.40 -5.94
C ILE A 112 16.38 10.23 -4.69
N LEU A 113 15.20 10.08 -4.10
CA LEU A 113 14.83 10.74 -2.84
C LEU A 113 15.72 10.29 -1.67
N LYS A 114 16.21 9.03 -1.68
CA LYS A 114 17.25 8.52 -0.76
C LYS A 114 18.66 9.04 -1.09
N LYS A 115 18.81 9.97 -2.04
CA LYS A 115 20.09 10.55 -2.49
C LYS A 115 21.06 9.51 -3.08
N LYS A 116 20.55 8.40 -3.60
CA LYS A 116 21.34 7.41 -4.34
C LYS A 116 21.74 8.01 -5.70
N ASP A 117 22.91 7.61 -6.21
CA ASP A 117 23.38 8.03 -7.54
C ASP A 117 22.34 7.74 -8.63
N TRP A 118 22.24 8.65 -9.60
CA TRP A 118 21.25 8.56 -10.68
C TRP A 118 21.38 7.25 -11.48
N ASN A 119 22.61 6.96 -11.95
CA ASN A 119 22.83 5.79 -12.81
C ASN A 119 22.60 4.48 -12.05
N GLU A 120 22.95 4.45 -10.75
CA GLU A 120 22.65 3.31 -9.88
C GLU A 120 21.14 3.16 -9.66
N SER A 121 20.44 4.26 -9.42
CA SER A 121 18.98 4.27 -9.24
C SER A 121 18.24 3.75 -10.48
N ILE A 122 18.70 4.14 -11.68
CA ILE A 122 18.13 3.64 -12.94
C ILE A 122 18.41 2.15 -13.11
N ARG A 123 19.64 1.66 -12.84
CA ARG A 123 19.95 0.21 -12.91
C ARG A 123 19.08 -0.61 -11.97
N ASP A 124 18.89 -0.16 -10.73
CA ASP A 124 18.01 -0.84 -9.79
C ASP A 124 16.55 -0.81 -10.27
N ALA A 125 16.09 0.33 -10.78
CA ALA A 125 14.76 0.46 -11.35
C ALA A 125 14.52 -0.52 -12.51
N GLU A 126 15.49 -0.67 -13.42
CA GLU A 126 15.43 -1.63 -14.53
C GLU A 126 15.40 -3.08 -14.01
N HIS A 127 16.13 -3.39 -12.94
CA HIS A 127 16.05 -4.69 -12.27
C HIS A 127 14.63 -4.95 -11.73
N TYR A 128 14.02 -4.01 -11.01
CA TYR A 128 12.66 -4.18 -10.51
C TYR A 128 11.60 -4.21 -11.63
N LEU A 129 11.84 -3.53 -12.75
CA LEU A 129 10.99 -3.68 -13.94
C LEU A 129 11.10 -5.08 -14.55
N ASP A 130 12.28 -5.69 -14.53
CA ASP A 130 12.46 -7.09 -14.94
C ASP A 130 11.70 -8.05 -14.00
N VAL A 131 11.78 -7.83 -12.69
CA VAL A 131 11.02 -8.61 -11.67
C VAL A 131 9.52 -8.59 -11.93
N VAL A 132 8.95 -7.44 -12.35
CA VAL A 132 7.53 -7.32 -12.68
C VAL A 132 7.19 -7.67 -14.12
N GLY A 133 8.15 -8.19 -14.90
CA GLY A 133 7.95 -8.63 -16.29
C GLY A 133 7.84 -7.48 -17.30
N LEU A 134 8.51 -6.34 -17.04
CA LEU A 134 8.47 -5.13 -17.88
C LEU A 134 9.87 -4.70 -18.37
N LYS A 135 10.84 -5.61 -18.41
CA LYS A 135 12.22 -5.32 -18.84
C LYS A 135 12.32 -4.46 -20.10
N ASN A 136 11.56 -4.80 -21.13
CA ASN A 136 11.60 -4.13 -22.44
C ASN A 136 10.79 -2.83 -22.49
N LYS A 137 10.23 -2.38 -21.35
CA LYS A 137 9.39 -1.19 -21.26
C LYS A 137 10.06 -0.03 -20.51
N ALA A 138 11.29 -0.22 -20.03
CA ALA A 138 12.02 0.73 -19.17
C ALA A 138 12.07 2.16 -19.72
N GLN A 139 12.25 2.30 -21.03
CA GLN A 139 12.40 3.59 -21.72
C GLN A 139 11.06 4.17 -22.24
N LEU A 140 9.92 3.50 -22.02
CA LEU A 140 8.63 4.00 -22.45
C LEU A 140 8.04 4.97 -21.42
N ALA A 141 7.29 5.96 -21.90
CA ALA A 141 6.45 6.77 -21.02
C ALA A 141 5.20 5.98 -20.58
N PRO A 142 4.66 6.21 -19.37
CA PRO A 142 3.49 5.48 -18.84
C PRO A 142 2.27 5.48 -19.76
N VAL A 143 2.04 6.57 -20.50
CA VAL A 143 0.93 6.69 -21.45
C VAL A 143 0.94 5.63 -22.58
N LYS A 144 2.10 5.01 -22.83
CA LYS A 144 2.26 3.94 -23.83
C LYS A 144 2.02 2.53 -23.27
N LEU A 145 1.66 2.43 -21.99
CA LEU A 145 1.44 1.18 -21.27
C LEU A 145 -0.06 0.90 -21.10
N SER A 146 -0.44 -0.38 -21.11
CA SER A 146 -1.77 -0.80 -20.67
C SER A 146 -1.96 -0.55 -19.16
N GLY A 147 -3.21 -0.53 -18.68
CA GLY A 147 -3.51 -0.34 -17.25
C GLY A 147 -2.78 -1.37 -16.35
N GLY A 148 -2.78 -2.65 -16.73
CA GLY A 148 -2.06 -3.68 -15.99
C GLY A 148 -0.52 -3.52 -16.03
N GLU A 149 0.05 -2.94 -17.11
CA GLU A 149 1.47 -2.59 -17.17
C GLU A 149 1.77 -1.39 -16.26
N GLN A 150 0.92 -0.36 -16.27
CA GLN A 150 1.04 0.80 -15.36
C GLN A 150 0.97 0.38 -13.90
N GLN A 151 0.05 -0.53 -13.56
CA GLN A 151 -0.05 -1.13 -12.23
C GLN A 151 1.27 -1.81 -11.83
N ARG A 152 1.86 -2.63 -12.71
CA ARG A 152 3.15 -3.28 -12.42
C ARG A 152 4.30 -2.27 -12.27
N VAL A 153 4.30 -1.16 -13.00
CA VAL A 153 5.27 -0.07 -12.78
C VAL A 153 5.08 0.55 -11.39
N ALA A 154 3.85 0.81 -10.97
CA ALA A 154 3.56 1.33 -9.63
C ALA A 154 4.01 0.36 -8.53
N ILE A 155 3.83 -0.95 -8.74
CA ILE A 155 4.34 -2.00 -7.85
C ILE A 155 5.87 -1.98 -7.81
N ALA A 156 6.56 -1.93 -8.96
CA ALA A 156 8.02 -1.86 -9.03
C ALA A 156 8.55 -0.62 -8.28
N ARG A 157 7.90 0.54 -8.46
CA ARG A 157 8.23 1.78 -7.73
C ARG A 157 8.07 1.62 -6.22
N ALA A 158 7.01 0.96 -5.79
CA ALA A 158 6.79 0.72 -4.37
C ALA A 158 7.84 -0.25 -3.78
N LEU A 159 8.33 -1.20 -4.58
CA LEU A 159 9.29 -2.24 -4.15
C LEU A 159 10.75 -1.80 -4.16
N VAL A 160 11.14 -0.86 -5.04
CA VAL A 160 12.55 -0.52 -5.30
C VAL A 160 13.29 -0.04 -4.06
N ALA A 161 12.57 0.58 -3.11
CA ALA A 161 13.10 1.02 -1.83
C ALA A 161 13.20 -0.11 -0.78
N GLN A 162 12.77 -1.34 -1.12
CA GLN A 162 12.71 -2.53 -0.28
C GLN A 162 11.96 -2.32 1.05
N PRO A 163 10.70 -1.85 0.99
CA PRO A 163 9.92 -1.58 2.19
C PRO A 163 9.50 -2.86 2.92
N ASP A 164 9.33 -2.75 4.24
CA ASP A 164 8.79 -3.81 5.08
C ASP A 164 7.25 -3.83 5.05
N LEU A 165 6.62 -2.67 4.79
CA LEU A 165 5.17 -2.50 4.67
C LEU A 165 4.79 -2.11 3.24
N LEU A 166 3.97 -2.93 2.59
CA LEU A 166 3.36 -2.62 1.30
C LEU A 166 1.87 -2.36 1.47
N ILE A 167 1.43 -1.22 0.95
CA ILE A 167 0.03 -0.79 1.00
C ILE A 167 -0.50 -0.67 -0.43
N PHE A 168 -1.63 -1.31 -0.69
CA PHE A 168 -2.33 -1.24 -1.97
C PHE A 168 -3.73 -0.64 -1.74
N ASP A 169 -4.03 0.43 -2.43
CA ASP A 169 -5.37 1.03 -2.46
C ASP A 169 -6.05 0.65 -3.77
N GLU A 170 -7.03 -0.27 -3.69
CA GLU A 170 -7.83 -0.78 -4.81
C GLU A 170 -7.00 -1.28 -6.03
N PRO A 171 -6.05 -2.23 -5.84
CA PRO A 171 -5.06 -2.57 -6.86
C PRO A 171 -5.64 -3.20 -8.14
N THR A 172 -6.90 -3.64 -8.14
CA THR A 172 -7.54 -4.31 -9.26
C THR A 172 -8.75 -3.58 -9.83
N ALA A 173 -9.11 -2.41 -9.27
CA ALA A 173 -10.34 -1.70 -9.61
C ALA A 173 -10.44 -1.30 -11.08
N SER A 174 -9.32 -0.97 -11.73
CA SER A 174 -9.26 -0.57 -13.15
C SER A 174 -8.83 -1.70 -14.10
N LEU A 175 -8.77 -2.95 -13.59
CA LEU A 175 -8.30 -4.11 -14.35
C LEU A 175 -9.41 -5.10 -14.65
N ASP A 176 -9.28 -5.82 -15.77
CA ASP A 176 -10.09 -7.01 -16.00
C ASP A 176 -9.76 -8.12 -14.99
N GLY A 177 -10.68 -9.08 -14.81
CA GLY A 177 -10.56 -10.11 -13.78
C GLY A 177 -9.31 -10.98 -13.90
N ASP A 178 -8.87 -11.28 -15.13
CA ASP A 178 -7.68 -12.14 -15.34
C ASP A 178 -6.40 -11.37 -15.04
N THR A 179 -6.31 -10.11 -15.44
CA THR A 179 -5.17 -9.24 -15.12
C THR A 179 -5.09 -8.99 -13.62
N GLY A 180 -6.23 -8.73 -12.96
CA GLY A 180 -6.28 -8.56 -11.50
C GLY A 180 -5.77 -9.80 -10.75
N ARG A 181 -6.23 -11.00 -11.12
CA ARG A 181 -5.74 -12.25 -10.54
C ARG A 181 -4.24 -12.46 -10.73
N ARG A 182 -3.71 -12.26 -11.94
CA ARG A 182 -2.26 -12.38 -12.21
C ARG A 182 -1.42 -11.43 -11.35
N ILE A 183 -1.91 -10.22 -11.10
CA ILE A 183 -1.24 -9.27 -10.21
C ILE A 183 -1.25 -9.79 -8.77
N MET A 184 -2.37 -10.32 -8.29
CA MET A 184 -2.44 -10.85 -6.93
C MET A 184 -1.61 -12.13 -6.75
N GLU A 185 -1.60 -13.02 -7.75
CA GLU A 185 -0.67 -14.17 -7.78
C GLU A 185 0.79 -13.72 -7.72
N PHE A 186 1.15 -12.69 -8.48
CA PHE A 186 2.48 -12.12 -8.44
C PHE A 186 2.80 -11.54 -7.05
N VAL A 187 1.87 -10.79 -6.45
CA VAL A 187 2.02 -10.23 -5.09
C VAL A 187 2.24 -11.35 -4.08
N LYS A 188 1.39 -12.38 -4.08
CA LYS A 188 1.45 -13.48 -3.13
C LYS A 188 2.71 -14.34 -3.29
N ASN A 189 3.08 -14.69 -4.54
CA ASN A 189 4.12 -15.68 -4.81
C ASN A 189 5.52 -15.10 -4.98
N ARG A 190 5.66 -13.79 -5.25
CA ARG A 190 6.94 -13.16 -5.55
C ARG A 190 7.30 -11.99 -4.64
N ILE A 191 6.31 -11.33 -4.04
CA ILE A 191 6.52 -10.12 -3.24
C ILE A 191 6.41 -10.41 -1.75
N LEU A 192 5.42 -11.19 -1.33
CA LEU A 192 5.27 -11.60 0.06
C LEU A 192 6.46 -12.45 0.51
N ASN A 193 6.96 -12.15 1.69
CA ASN A 193 7.98 -12.93 2.41
C ASN A 193 7.83 -12.69 3.91
N ASP A 194 8.56 -13.45 4.73
CA ASP A 194 8.46 -13.43 6.20
C ASP A 194 8.83 -12.09 6.86
N SER A 195 9.46 -11.17 6.11
CA SER A 195 9.84 -9.84 6.61
C SER A 195 8.97 -8.71 6.08
N ARG A 196 7.87 -9.03 5.38
CA ARG A 196 6.99 -8.04 4.75
C ARG A 196 5.54 -8.23 5.15
N CYS A 197 4.89 -7.14 5.54
CA CYS A 197 3.46 -7.07 5.73
C CYS A 197 2.82 -6.42 4.51
N ILE A 198 1.73 -7.00 3.99
CA ILE A 198 0.98 -6.45 2.86
C ILE A 198 -0.44 -6.13 3.30
N LEU A 199 -0.83 -4.86 3.14
CA LEU A 199 -2.16 -4.36 3.45
C LEU A 199 -2.85 -3.96 2.15
N ILE A 200 -4.01 -4.55 1.86
CA ILE A 200 -4.75 -4.31 0.61
C ILE A 200 -6.16 -3.84 0.95
N VAL A 201 -6.49 -2.62 0.51
CA VAL A 201 -7.88 -2.15 0.50
C VAL A 201 -8.52 -2.54 -0.82
N THR A 202 -9.68 -3.17 -0.74
CA THR A 202 -10.46 -3.50 -1.94
C THR A 202 -11.93 -3.76 -1.61
N HIS A 203 -12.78 -3.57 -2.61
CA HIS A 203 -14.17 -4.06 -2.63
C HIS A 203 -14.36 -5.21 -3.65
N ASP A 204 -13.29 -5.61 -4.34
CA ASP A 204 -13.30 -6.65 -5.37
C ASP A 204 -13.23 -8.04 -4.74
N SER A 205 -14.37 -8.71 -4.65
CA SER A 205 -14.46 -10.05 -4.07
C SER A 205 -13.72 -11.13 -4.89
N ARG A 206 -13.40 -10.86 -6.16
CA ARG A 206 -12.69 -11.80 -7.04
C ARG A 206 -11.29 -12.14 -6.57
N ILE A 207 -10.69 -11.26 -5.74
CA ILE A 207 -9.32 -11.42 -5.25
C ILE A 207 -9.26 -11.80 -3.76
N PHE A 208 -10.38 -11.97 -3.07
CA PHE A 208 -10.40 -12.31 -1.65
C PHE A 208 -9.69 -13.64 -1.33
N GLU A 209 -9.54 -14.52 -2.32
CA GLU A 209 -8.80 -15.76 -2.19
C GLU A 209 -7.30 -15.60 -1.88
N TYR A 210 -6.73 -14.43 -2.10
CA TYR A 210 -5.32 -14.14 -1.82
C TYR A 210 -5.07 -13.62 -0.40
N ALA A 211 -6.12 -13.29 0.36
CA ALA A 211 -6.00 -12.81 1.73
C ALA A 211 -5.70 -13.95 2.70
N ASP A 212 -4.82 -13.71 3.67
CA ASP A 212 -4.65 -14.56 4.84
C ASP A 212 -5.66 -14.19 5.94
N ARG A 213 -5.97 -12.87 6.05
CA ARG A 213 -7.01 -12.34 6.93
C ARG A 213 -7.79 -11.24 6.21
N ILE A 214 -9.06 -11.10 6.57
CA ILE A 214 -9.96 -10.08 6.04
C ILE A 214 -10.55 -9.27 7.20
N MET A 215 -10.27 -7.98 7.22
CA MET A 215 -10.89 -7.00 8.12
C MET A 215 -12.04 -6.31 7.38
N ARG A 216 -13.24 -6.35 7.95
CA ARG A 216 -14.43 -5.67 7.40
C ARG A 216 -14.62 -4.33 8.07
N MET A 217 -14.83 -3.29 7.27
CA MET A 217 -15.13 -1.94 7.74
C MET A 217 -16.49 -1.47 7.23
N GLU A 218 -17.29 -0.88 8.12
CA GLU A 218 -18.55 -0.20 7.82
C GLU A 218 -18.65 1.07 8.66
N ASP A 219 -19.07 2.16 8.05
CA ASP A 219 -19.28 3.47 8.70
C ASP A 219 -18.10 3.90 9.61
N GLY A 220 -16.89 3.72 9.10
CA GLY A 220 -15.66 4.10 9.81
C GLY A 220 -15.23 3.16 10.93
N LYS A 221 -15.88 2.02 11.13
CA LYS A 221 -15.59 1.06 12.20
C LYS A 221 -15.18 -0.31 11.65
N THR A 222 -14.42 -1.05 12.46
CA THR A 222 -14.20 -2.48 12.22
C THR A 222 -15.40 -3.27 12.73
N VAL A 223 -16.03 -4.06 11.84
CA VAL A 223 -17.16 -4.94 12.19
C VAL A 223 -16.71 -6.40 12.40
N GLY A 224 -15.51 -6.76 11.96
CA GLY A 224 -14.93 -8.09 12.21
C GLY A 224 -13.59 -8.26 11.50
N ILE A 225 -12.78 -9.18 12.04
CA ILE A 225 -11.53 -9.65 11.42
C ILE A 225 -11.59 -11.17 11.39
N GLU A 226 -11.59 -11.74 10.20
CA GLU A 226 -11.69 -13.17 9.96
C GLU A 226 -10.35 -13.71 9.46
N LYS A 227 -9.85 -14.81 10.05
CA LYS A 227 -8.78 -15.58 9.45
C LYS A 227 -9.39 -16.46 8.36
N ARG A 228 -8.81 -16.44 7.19
CA ARG A 228 -9.26 -17.35 6.14
C ARG A 228 -8.73 -18.76 6.44
N ALA A 229 -9.59 -19.77 6.33
CA ALA A 229 -9.17 -21.15 6.45
C ALA A 229 -8.29 -21.51 5.23
N ASP A 230 -7.14 -22.12 5.50
CA ASP A 230 -6.31 -22.73 4.45
C ASP A 230 -7.16 -23.75 3.67
N HIS A 231 -7.24 -23.56 2.35
CA HIS A 231 -7.83 -24.54 1.43
C HIS A 231 -6.75 -25.37 0.78
#